data_1ec5746610d9368d5d70bf8ae6fa56ee
#
_entry.id   1ec5746610d9368d5d70bf8ae6fa56ee
#
_cell.length_a   1.000
_cell.length_b   1.000
_cell.length_c   1.000
_cell.angle_alpha   90.00
_cell.angle_beta   90.00
_cell.angle_gamma   90.00
#
_symmetry.space_group_name_H-M   'P 1'
#
loop_
_entity.id
_entity.type
_entity.pdbx_description
1 polymer ?
#
loop_
_entity_poly.entity_id
_entity_poly.type
_entity_poly.pdbx_seq_one_letter_code
_entity_poly.pdbx_strand_id
1 'polypeptide(L)'
;SYLLKQVVNVDDIREILFNVSNKIILPSFGNLSNNQISYKNNKDIVTEIDIKVEKELYSHFSKLIKNSKFVGEETYSKDPSILNYYQSDNYCWTVDPIDGTSNFAKSKERFAVMVSLTKNKQIIQSFIYKPIGEEFMFADKTGTFFKNKKIELSVNTTIENSIGSISTKYWDGNKKEKLVAIKNNFKNINSYGSIGCEYFDIVLGIRNFALLSRLYPWDHIPGVFIVRQAGGHDCHFDKLEYKFYENSKNLVVSSSKNLSYEILNLIGE
;
A
#
# COMPACT_ATOMS: atom_id res chain seq x y z
N SER A 1 -7.88 6.48 32.50
CA SER A 1 -7.66 5.98 31.14
C SER A 1 -6.68 6.91 30.44
N TYR A 2 -5.49 6.44 30.21
CA TYR A 2 -4.56 7.12 29.30
C TYR A 2 -5.13 7.02 27.89
N LEU A 3 -5.81 8.07 27.45
CA LEU A 3 -6.03 8.33 26.04
C LEU A 3 -4.62 8.36 25.41
N LEU A 4 -4.24 7.28 24.78
CA LEU A 4 -3.03 7.25 23.96
C LEU A 4 -3.23 8.35 22.90
N LYS A 5 -2.53 9.46 23.07
CA LYS A 5 -2.53 10.56 22.11
C LYS A 5 -2.25 9.99 20.73
N GLN A 6 -3.06 10.37 19.75
CA GLN A 6 -2.66 10.20 18.35
C GLN A 6 -1.25 10.77 18.20
N VAL A 7 -0.33 9.98 17.65
CA VAL A 7 1.05 10.41 17.51
C VAL A 7 1.15 11.60 16.56
N VAL A 8 0.32 11.60 15.51
CA VAL A 8 0.22 12.68 14.53
C VAL A 8 -1.25 12.98 14.27
N ASN A 9 -1.56 14.27 14.12
CA ASN A 9 -2.89 14.70 13.76
C ASN A 9 -3.19 14.30 12.30
N VAL A 10 -4.27 13.57 12.09
CA VAL A 10 -4.69 13.09 10.77
C VAL A 10 -4.98 14.25 9.82
N ASP A 11 -5.55 15.34 10.30
CA ASP A 11 -5.85 16.52 9.47
C ASP A 11 -4.58 17.18 8.95
N ASP A 12 -3.49 17.18 9.72
CA ASP A 12 -2.19 17.68 9.26
C ASP A 12 -1.66 16.84 8.09
N ILE A 13 -1.78 15.51 8.19
CA ILE A 13 -1.37 14.62 7.10
C ILE A 13 -2.24 14.84 5.85
N ARG A 14 -3.55 14.92 6.04
CA ARG A 14 -4.48 15.18 4.93
C ARG A 14 -4.11 16.47 4.19
N GLU A 15 -3.87 17.54 4.94
CA GLU A 15 -3.49 18.83 4.38
C GLU A 15 -2.17 18.77 3.61
N ILE A 16 -1.17 18.10 4.18
CA ILE A 16 0.13 17.91 3.50
C ILE A 16 -0.06 17.17 2.18
N LEU A 17 -0.78 16.04 2.19
CA LEU A 17 -0.99 15.23 0.99
C LEU A 17 -1.82 15.99 -0.06
N PHE A 18 -2.85 16.68 0.35
CA PHE A 18 -3.67 17.53 -0.52
C PHE A 18 -2.82 18.61 -1.19
N ASN A 19 -2.02 19.34 -0.41
CA ASN A 19 -1.18 20.44 -0.93
C ASN A 19 -0.09 19.93 -1.86
N VAL A 20 0.60 18.85 -1.51
CA VAL A 20 1.62 18.23 -2.37
C VAL A 20 1.00 17.74 -3.68
N SER A 21 -0.15 17.11 -3.60
CA SER A 21 -0.88 16.63 -4.78
C SER A 21 -1.25 17.79 -5.72
N ASN A 22 -1.84 18.84 -5.18
CA ASN A 22 -2.28 19.99 -6.01
C ASN A 22 -1.11 20.80 -6.55
N LYS A 23 0.01 20.87 -5.83
CA LYS A 23 1.17 21.67 -6.24
C LYS A 23 2.08 20.92 -7.22
N ILE A 24 2.23 19.60 -7.07
CA ILE A 24 3.25 18.83 -7.79
C ILE A 24 2.63 17.74 -8.67
N ILE A 25 1.71 16.92 -8.16
CA ILE A 25 1.21 15.74 -8.87
C ILE A 25 0.23 16.13 -9.97
N LEU A 26 -0.86 16.78 -9.62
CA LEU A 26 -1.93 17.10 -10.55
C LEU A 26 -1.51 18.02 -11.70
N PRO A 27 -0.67 19.05 -11.49
CA PRO A 27 -0.19 19.86 -12.60
C PRO A 27 0.62 19.09 -13.64
N SER A 28 1.25 17.99 -13.23
CA SER A 28 2.08 17.15 -14.10
C SER A 28 1.32 15.99 -14.72
N PHE A 29 0.15 15.65 -14.19
CA PHE A 29 -0.68 14.57 -14.72
C PHE A 29 -1.12 14.89 -16.15
N GLY A 30 -0.81 13.98 -17.08
CA GLY A 30 -1.08 14.16 -18.50
C GLY A 30 -0.09 15.09 -19.24
N ASN A 31 0.88 15.66 -18.54
CA ASN A 31 1.82 16.67 -19.08
C ASN A 31 3.30 16.26 -18.99
N LEU A 32 3.59 14.98 -18.75
CA LEU A 32 4.97 14.51 -18.67
C LEU A 32 5.62 14.44 -20.05
N SER A 33 6.85 14.97 -20.16
CA SER A 33 7.72 14.76 -21.32
C SER A 33 8.55 13.48 -21.15
N ASN A 34 9.05 12.91 -22.27
CA ASN A 34 9.83 11.66 -22.24
C ASN A 34 11.09 11.75 -21.38
N ASN A 35 11.74 12.92 -21.28
CA ASN A 35 12.91 13.11 -20.45
C ASN A 35 12.61 13.21 -18.95
N GLN A 36 11.35 13.33 -18.55
CA GLN A 36 10.91 13.26 -17.15
C GLN A 36 10.62 11.83 -16.69
N ILE A 37 10.67 10.88 -17.61
CA ILE A 37 10.41 9.45 -17.35
C ILE A 37 11.73 8.70 -17.49
N SER A 38 12.05 7.86 -16.50
CA SER A 38 13.21 6.96 -16.55
C SER A 38 12.83 5.59 -16.01
N TYR A 39 13.78 4.66 -16.02
CA TYR A 39 13.52 3.29 -15.59
C TYR A 39 14.51 2.91 -14.50
N LYS A 40 13.99 2.36 -13.41
CA LYS A 40 14.75 1.63 -12.40
C LYS A 40 14.81 0.19 -12.85
N ASN A 41 15.96 -0.33 -13.17
CA ASN A 41 16.07 -1.65 -13.80
C ASN A 41 15.32 -1.66 -15.15
N ASN A 42 15.20 -2.80 -15.80
CA ASN A 42 14.54 -2.92 -17.10
C ASN A 42 13.00 -2.93 -17.05
N LYS A 43 12.39 -2.78 -15.87
CA LYS A 43 10.95 -3.02 -15.69
C LYS A 43 10.19 -1.94 -14.93
N ASP A 44 10.84 -1.17 -14.06
CA ASP A 44 10.16 -0.21 -13.19
C ASP A 44 10.36 1.23 -13.68
N ILE A 45 9.24 1.93 -13.89
CA ILE A 45 9.23 3.33 -14.30
C ILE A 45 9.37 4.22 -13.08
N VAL A 46 10.18 5.27 -13.19
CA VAL A 46 10.22 6.37 -12.24
C VAL A 46 10.07 7.68 -13.01
N THR A 47 9.35 8.63 -12.44
CA THR A 47 9.25 9.98 -12.99
C THR A 47 9.96 10.97 -12.08
N GLU A 48 10.31 12.13 -12.66
CA GLU A 48 10.82 13.27 -11.89
C GLU A 48 9.84 13.68 -10.78
N ILE A 49 8.58 13.46 -11.01
CA ILE A 49 7.51 13.80 -10.07
C ILE A 49 7.56 12.92 -8.84
N ASP A 50 7.79 11.60 -8.98
CA ASP A 50 7.99 10.69 -7.84
C ASP A 50 9.07 11.22 -6.91
N ILE A 51 10.20 11.64 -7.47
CA ILE A 51 11.34 12.16 -6.71
C ILE A 51 10.99 13.47 -6.00
N LYS A 52 10.31 14.39 -6.68
CA LYS A 52 9.90 15.66 -6.09
C LYS A 52 8.89 15.48 -4.96
N VAL A 53 7.91 14.61 -5.15
CA VAL A 53 6.88 14.32 -4.13
C VAL A 53 7.55 13.73 -2.89
N GLU A 54 8.43 12.75 -3.06
CA GLU A 54 9.11 12.12 -1.92
C GLU A 54 9.93 13.14 -1.12
N LYS A 55 10.66 14.04 -1.78
CA LYS A 55 11.42 15.10 -1.14
C LYS A 55 10.54 16.05 -0.33
N GLU A 56 9.42 16.47 -0.88
CA GLU A 56 8.46 17.33 -0.19
C GLU A 56 7.87 16.62 1.04
N LEU A 57 7.47 15.38 0.90
CA LEU A 57 6.93 14.60 2.01
C LEU A 57 7.98 14.37 3.10
N TYR A 58 9.22 14.07 2.72
CA TYR A 58 10.33 13.98 3.68
C TYR A 58 10.48 15.26 4.49
N SER A 59 10.47 16.41 3.82
CA SER A 59 10.58 17.72 4.48
C SER A 59 9.45 17.95 5.49
N HIS A 60 8.22 17.67 5.12
CA HIS A 60 7.05 17.84 6.00
C HIS A 60 7.04 16.86 7.17
N PHE A 61 7.24 15.57 6.89
CA PHE A 61 7.11 14.53 7.91
C PHE A 61 8.25 14.57 8.93
N SER A 62 9.46 14.93 8.52
CA SER A 62 10.60 15.08 9.43
C SER A 62 10.37 16.13 10.50
N LYS A 63 9.53 17.13 10.22
CA LYS A 63 9.18 18.21 11.16
C LYS A 63 8.07 17.80 12.12
N LEU A 64 7.22 16.84 11.73
CA LEU A 64 6.09 16.41 12.56
C LEU A 64 6.56 15.59 13.77
N ILE A 65 7.58 14.77 13.60
CA ILE A 65 8.14 13.95 14.67
C ILE A 65 9.66 14.12 14.65
N LYS A 66 10.18 14.75 15.70
CA LYS A 66 11.63 14.95 15.85
C LYS A 66 12.36 13.62 15.95
N ASN A 67 13.49 13.49 15.25
CA ASN A 67 14.32 12.28 15.18
C ASN A 67 13.65 11.06 14.54
N SER A 68 12.53 11.25 13.84
CA SER A 68 11.95 10.18 13.06
C SER A 68 12.84 9.80 11.88
N LYS A 69 12.73 8.53 11.48
CA LYS A 69 13.39 7.98 10.30
C LYS A 69 12.43 8.01 9.12
N PHE A 70 12.97 7.82 7.93
CA PHE A 70 12.20 7.88 6.69
C PHE A 70 12.68 6.78 5.74
N VAL A 71 11.73 5.98 5.26
CA VAL A 71 11.94 4.98 4.22
C VAL A 71 11.02 5.34 3.05
N GLY A 72 11.60 5.81 1.98
CA GLY A 72 10.89 6.10 0.75
C GLY A 72 11.35 5.20 -0.39
N GLU A 73 10.48 4.97 -1.35
CA GLU A 73 10.81 4.17 -2.54
C GLU A 73 12.05 4.71 -3.26
N GLU A 74 12.09 6.04 -3.46
CA GLU A 74 13.18 6.68 -4.20
C GLU A 74 14.47 6.76 -3.36
N THR A 75 14.35 6.96 -2.06
CA THR A 75 15.48 6.95 -1.13
C THR A 75 16.08 5.55 -1.04
N TYR A 76 15.25 4.52 -0.96
CA TYR A 76 15.69 3.13 -0.98
C TYR A 76 16.46 2.78 -2.25
N SER A 77 16.03 3.29 -3.39
CA SER A 77 16.71 3.07 -4.67
C SER A 77 18.17 3.52 -4.65
N LYS A 78 18.49 4.55 -3.84
CA LYS A 78 19.85 5.07 -3.69
C LYS A 78 20.62 4.41 -2.55
N ASP A 79 19.92 4.02 -1.48
CA ASP A 79 20.52 3.42 -0.29
C ASP A 79 19.58 2.37 0.30
N PRO A 80 19.72 1.09 -0.13
CA PRO A 80 18.89 0.00 0.38
C PRO A 80 19.04 -0.26 1.89
N SER A 81 20.12 0.22 2.52
CA SER A 81 20.37 0.00 3.96
C SER A 81 19.35 0.70 4.86
N ILE A 82 18.56 1.64 4.34
CA ILE A 82 17.53 2.33 5.11
C ILE A 82 16.46 1.38 5.68
N LEU A 83 16.28 0.19 5.12
CA LEU A 83 15.38 -0.83 5.69
C LEU A 83 15.79 -1.23 7.11
N ASN A 84 17.05 -1.04 7.50
CA ASN A 84 17.51 -1.30 8.86
C ASN A 84 16.84 -0.39 9.90
N TYR A 85 16.27 0.74 9.49
CA TYR A 85 15.50 1.61 10.39
C TYR A 85 14.32 0.89 11.05
N TYR A 86 13.75 -0.12 10.42
CA TYR A 86 12.64 -0.89 10.99
C TYR A 86 13.06 -1.76 12.17
N GLN A 87 14.35 -2.04 12.32
CA GLN A 87 14.89 -2.82 13.44
C GLN A 87 15.10 -1.95 14.68
N SER A 88 15.05 -0.63 14.52
CA SER A 88 15.27 0.31 15.61
C SER A 88 13.94 0.68 16.30
N ASP A 89 14.05 1.34 17.45
CA ASP A 89 12.93 1.81 18.27
C ASP A 89 12.44 3.20 17.85
N ASN A 90 12.88 3.71 16.70
CA ASN A 90 12.49 5.02 16.23
C ASN A 90 11.13 5.01 15.54
N TYR A 91 10.45 6.15 15.59
CA TYR A 91 9.38 6.40 14.62
C TYR A 91 9.96 6.39 13.21
N CYS A 92 9.31 5.68 12.32
CA CYS A 92 9.72 5.58 10.93
C CYS A 92 8.54 5.86 10.00
N TRP A 93 8.70 6.87 9.15
CA TRP A 93 7.79 7.14 8.05
C TRP A 93 8.14 6.24 6.87
N THR A 94 7.14 5.64 6.27
CA THR A 94 7.29 4.88 5.03
C THR A 94 6.42 5.51 3.97
N VAL A 95 6.99 5.80 2.81
CA VAL A 95 6.31 6.57 1.76
C VAL A 95 6.51 5.93 0.39
N ASP A 96 5.39 5.72 -0.32
CA ASP A 96 5.38 5.59 -1.77
C ASP A 96 4.84 6.91 -2.34
N PRO A 97 5.67 7.70 -3.00
CA PRO A 97 5.25 9.01 -3.50
C PRO A 97 4.17 8.92 -4.57
N ILE A 98 4.26 7.92 -5.45
CA ILE A 98 3.23 7.61 -6.45
C ILE A 98 3.19 6.09 -6.64
N ASP A 99 2.25 5.45 -5.98
CA ASP A 99 1.92 4.05 -6.25
C ASP A 99 1.10 3.99 -7.53
N GLY A 100 1.58 3.23 -8.51
CA GLY A 100 1.01 3.25 -9.86
C GLY A 100 1.71 4.23 -10.78
N THR A 101 3.04 4.36 -10.68
CA THR A 101 3.84 5.26 -11.52
C THR A 101 3.62 5.02 -13.01
N SER A 102 3.49 3.78 -13.45
CA SER A 102 3.20 3.46 -14.84
C SER A 102 1.85 4.03 -15.29
N ASN A 103 0.82 3.94 -14.45
CA ASN A 103 -0.48 4.56 -14.72
C ASN A 103 -0.34 6.08 -14.82
N PHE A 104 0.33 6.68 -13.84
CA PHE A 104 0.57 8.12 -13.83
C PHE A 104 1.29 8.58 -15.10
N ALA A 105 2.37 7.90 -15.48
CA ALA A 105 3.13 8.22 -16.68
C ALA A 105 2.33 8.08 -17.96
N LYS A 106 1.35 7.18 -17.99
CA LYS A 106 0.47 6.94 -19.15
C LYS A 106 -0.86 7.69 -19.06
N SER A 107 -0.97 8.66 -18.17
CA SER A 107 -2.19 9.47 -17.96
C SER A 107 -3.43 8.65 -17.57
N LYS A 108 -3.23 7.56 -16.86
CA LYS A 108 -4.30 6.74 -16.27
C LYS A 108 -4.54 7.18 -14.84
N GLU A 109 -5.80 7.23 -14.44
CA GLU A 109 -6.23 7.92 -13.20
C GLU A 109 -5.98 7.12 -11.91
N ARG A 110 -5.70 5.81 -11.99
CA ARG A 110 -5.48 4.96 -10.81
C ARG A 110 -4.04 5.03 -10.34
N PHE A 111 -3.78 5.94 -9.41
CA PHE A 111 -2.53 6.04 -8.65
C PHE A 111 -2.82 6.66 -7.30
N ALA A 112 -1.91 6.47 -6.36
CA ALA A 112 -2.10 6.92 -5.00
C ALA A 112 -0.78 7.32 -4.33
N VAL A 113 -0.85 8.19 -3.34
CA VAL A 113 0.24 8.46 -2.41
C VAL A 113 0.00 7.59 -1.18
N MET A 114 1.01 6.84 -0.76
CA MET A 114 0.91 5.90 0.35
C MET A 114 1.88 6.27 1.45
N VAL A 115 1.36 6.36 2.67
CA VAL A 115 2.15 6.75 3.85
C VAL A 115 1.82 5.84 5.02
N SER A 116 2.83 5.45 5.77
CA SER A 116 2.64 4.81 7.05
C SER A 116 3.61 5.35 8.09
N LEU A 117 3.25 5.23 9.34
CA LEU A 117 4.08 5.51 10.50
C LEU A 117 4.20 4.23 11.32
N THR A 118 5.44 3.82 11.56
CA THR A 118 5.74 2.65 12.38
C THR A 118 6.62 3.04 13.56
N LYS A 119 6.59 2.24 14.61
CA LYS A 119 7.51 2.34 15.73
C LYS A 119 7.62 0.99 16.41
N ASN A 120 8.84 0.59 16.76
CA ASN A 120 9.07 -0.63 17.52
C ASN A 120 8.38 -1.85 16.91
N LYS A 121 8.56 -2.03 15.60
CA LYS A 121 7.96 -3.13 14.82
C LYS A 121 6.42 -3.17 14.85
N GLN A 122 5.79 -2.04 15.13
CA GLN A 122 4.33 -1.88 15.09
C GLN A 122 3.93 -0.83 14.07
N ILE A 123 2.86 -1.08 13.34
CA ILE A 123 2.25 -0.08 12.48
C ILE A 123 1.31 0.76 13.34
N ILE A 124 1.49 2.09 13.33
CA ILE A 124 0.76 3.01 14.20
C ILE A 124 -0.35 3.72 13.44
N GLN A 125 -0.02 4.25 12.27
CA GLN A 125 -0.96 4.98 11.41
C GLN A 125 -0.64 4.69 9.96
N SER A 126 -1.65 4.68 9.10
CA SER A 126 -1.49 4.53 7.66
C SER A 126 -2.47 5.42 6.92
N PHE A 127 -2.04 5.89 5.75
CA PHE A 127 -2.78 6.86 4.94
C PHE A 127 -2.64 6.49 3.47
N ILE A 128 -3.76 6.47 2.75
CA ILE A 128 -3.78 6.34 1.29
C ILE A 128 -4.54 7.54 0.74
N TYR A 129 -3.88 8.32 -0.11
CA TYR A 129 -4.47 9.47 -0.78
C TYR A 129 -4.51 9.23 -2.28
N LYS A 130 -5.70 9.34 -2.86
CA LYS A 130 -5.92 9.25 -4.31
C LYS A 130 -6.12 10.65 -4.86
N PRO A 131 -5.12 11.20 -5.60
CA PRO A 131 -5.21 12.57 -6.11
C PRO A 131 -6.39 12.80 -7.03
N ILE A 132 -6.72 11.86 -7.90
CA ILE A 132 -7.89 11.95 -8.75
C ILE A 132 -9.14 11.66 -7.88
N GLY A 133 -9.99 12.68 -7.75
CA GLY A 133 -11.17 12.61 -6.88
C GLY A 133 -10.92 13.05 -5.44
N GLU A 134 -9.68 13.37 -5.07
CA GLU A 134 -9.32 13.85 -3.73
C GLU A 134 -9.79 12.93 -2.61
N GLU A 135 -9.60 11.63 -2.76
CA GLU A 135 -10.06 10.64 -1.81
C GLU A 135 -8.95 10.28 -0.82
N PHE A 136 -9.28 10.33 0.48
CA PHE A 136 -8.36 10.08 1.58
C PHE A 136 -8.91 9.03 2.54
N MET A 137 -8.16 7.97 2.76
CA MET A 137 -8.46 6.91 3.72
C MET A 137 -7.32 6.78 4.70
N PHE A 138 -7.63 6.62 5.98
CA PHE A 138 -6.61 6.43 6.99
C PHE A 138 -7.02 5.38 8.01
N ALA A 139 -6.02 4.86 8.72
CA ALA A 139 -6.22 3.91 9.79
C ALA A 139 -5.29 4.22 10.96
N ASP A 140 -5.77 3.93 12.14
CA ASP A 140 -5.03 3.89 13.40
C ASP A 140 -5.55 2.73 14.26
N LYS A 141 -5.16 2.67 15.53
CA LYS A 141 -5.62 1.61 16.44
C LYS A 141 -7.12 1.57 16.65
N THR A 142 -7.84 2.65 16.37
CA THR A 142 -9.29 2.74 16.54
C THR A 142 -10.09 2.25 15.35
N GLY A 143 -9.44 2.06 14.21
CA GLY A 143 -10.09 1.54 13.02
C GLY A 143 -9.63 2.21 11.72
N THR A 144 -10.35 1.95 10.66
CA THR A 144 -10.16 2.55 9.34
C THR A 144 -11.31 3.51 9.05
N PHE A 145 -10.97 4.67 8.49
CA PHE A 145 -11.92 5.77 8.29
C PHE A 145 -11.86 6.30 6.86
N PHE A 146 -13.03 6.54 6.30
CA PHE A 146 -13.20 7.15 4.99
C PHE A 146 -14.45 8.07 5.02
N LYS A 147 -14.30 9.31 4.53
CA LYS A 147 -15.38 10.31 4.52
C LYS A 147 -16.05 10.48 5.90
N ASN A 148 -15.23 10.58 6.93
CA ASN A 148 -15.66 10.74 8.35
C ASN A 148 -16.47 9.56 8.89
N LYS A 149 -16.37 8.39 8.28
CA LYS A 149 -17.04 7.17 8.73
C LYS A 149 -16.04 6.08 9.01
N LYS A 150 -16.23 5.37 10.11
CA LYS A 150 -15.50 4.13 10.38
C LYS A 150 -16.02 3.05 9.43
N ILE A 151 -15.10 2.40 8.72
CA ILE A 151 -15.43 1.31 7.81
C ILE A 151 -15.22 -0.01 8.54
N GLU A 152 -16.22 -0.87 8.49
CA GLU A 152 -16.15 -2.22 9.04
C GLU A 152 -16.49 -3.24 7.97
N LEU A 153 -15.52 -4.12 7.69
CA LEU A 153 -15.71 -5.22 6.75
C LEU A 153 -16.48 -6.34 7.45
N SER A 154 -17.64 -6.67 6.93
CA SER A 154 -18.52 -7.71 7.47
C SER A 154 -18.88 -8.80 6.45
N VAL A 155 -18.26 -8.78 5.28
CA VAL A 155 -18.66 -9.61 4.14
C VAL A 155 -17.90 -10.94 4.14
N ASN A 156 -18.62 -12.04 4.20
CA ASN A 156 -18.12 -13.37 3.89
C ASN A 156 -18.35 -13.66 2.40
N THR A 157 -17.30 -13.50 1.61
CA THR A 157 -17.34 -13.78 0.18
C THR A 157 -16.70 -15.13 -0.09
N THR A 158 -17.33 -15.94 -0.92
CA THR A 158 -16.75 -17.21 -1.39
C THR A 158 -15.74 -16.95 -2.50
N ILE A 159 -14.88 -17.94 -2.80
CA ILE A 159 -13.90 -17.81 -3.88
C ILE A 159 -14.59 -17.48 -5.21
N GLU A 160 -15.62 -18.21 -5.58
CA GLU A 160 -16.32 -18.02 -6.86
C GLU A 160 -17.04 -16.67 -6.99
N ASN A 161 -17.31 -16.00 -5.90
CA ASN A 161 -17.93 -14.67 -5.88
C ASN A 161 -16.92 -13.55 -5.62
N SER A 162 -15.64 -13.88 -5.41
CA SER A 162 -14.63 -12.87 -5.06
C SER A 162 -13.96 -12.28 -6.29
N ILE A 163 -13.60 -11.02 -6.13
CA ILE A 163 -12.86 -10.23 -7.10
C ILE A 163 -11.55 -9.79 -6.45
N GLY A 164 -10.45 -9.94 -7.17
CA GLY A 164 -9.17 -9.55 -6.63
C GLY A 164 -8.05 -9.58 -7.66
N SER A 165 -6.83 -9.57 -7.16
CA SER A 165 -5.63 -9.69 -7.98
C SER A 165 -4.75 -10.81 -7.48
N ILE A 166 -4.06 -11.46 -8.43
CA ILE A 166 -3.07 -12.50 -8.16
C ILE A 166 -1.80 -12.09 -8.90
N SER A 167 -0.78 -11.71 -8.13
CA SER A 167 0.53 -11.38 -8.70
C SER A 167 1.25 -12.67 -9.11
N THR A 168 1.55 -12.80 -10.39
CA THR A 168 2.29 -13.95 -10.91
C THR A 168 3.67 -13.57 -11.44
N LYS A 169 3.94 -12.28 -11.59
CA LYS A 169 5.14 -11.73 -12.24
C LYS A 169 6.45 -12.11 -11.54
N TYR A 170 6.42 -12.27 -10.21
CA TYR A 170 7.61 -12.50 -9.39
C TYR A 170 7.71 -13.94 -8.85
N TRP A 171 6.93 -14.85 -9.41
CA TRP A 171 6.95 -16.26 -9.09
C TRP A 171 7.56 -17.06 -10.24
N ASP A 172 8.18 -18.19 -9.90
CA ASP A 172 8.80 -19.08 -10.87
C ASP A 172 8.22 -20.49 -10.79
N GLY A 173 8.43 -21.28 -11.87
CA GLY A 173 8.16 -22.71 -11.92
C GLY A 173 6.73 -23.11 -11.55
N ASN A 174 6.61 -24.18 -10.78
CA ASN A 174 5.33 -24.77 -10.41
C ASN A 174 4.42 -23.82 -9.63
N LYS A 175 4.98 -22.97 -8.80
CA LYS A 175 4.20 -21.99 -8.02
C LYS A 175 3.50 -21.00 -8.96
N LYS A 176 4.22 -20.49 -9.96
CA LYS A 176 3.64 -19.57 -10.95
C LYS A 176 2.54 -20.24 -11.75
N GLU A 177 2.78 -21.46 -12.24
CA GLU A 177 1.78 -22.23 -12.99
C GLU A 177 0.50 -22.44 -12.18
N LYS A 178 0.64 -22.80 -10.91
CA LYS A 178 -0.47 -23.00 -10.01
C LYS A 178 -1.26 -21.72 -9.77
N LEU A 179 -0.59 -20.61 -9.53
CA LEU A 179 -1.23 -19.30 -9.33
C LEU A 179 -1.97 -18.83 -10.60
N VAL A 180 -1.44 -19.11 -11.77
CA VAL A 180 -2.15 -18.82 -13.03
C VAL A 180 -3.38 -19.70 -13.16
N ALA A 181 -3.25 -20.99 -12.85
CA ALA A 181 -4.35 -21.96 -12.99
C ALA A 181 -5.54 -21.64 -12.09
N ILE A 182 -5.31 -21.19 -10.86
CA ILE A 182 -6.41 -20.91 -9.93
C ILE A 182 -7.23 -19.67 -10.27
N LYS A 183 -6.75 -18.80 -11.16
CA LYS A 183 -7.47 -17.56 -11.54
C LYS A 183 -8.89 -17.81 -11.99
N ASN A 184 -9.16 -18.95 -12.64
CA ASN A 184 -10.48 -19.32 -13.14
C ASN A 184 -11.48 -19.69 -12.01
N ASN A 185 -11.00 -19.88 -10.78
CA ASN A 185 -11.86 -20.21 -9.65
C ASN A 185 -12.58 -18.98 -9.06
N PHE A 186 -12.15 -17.79 -9.45
CA PHE A 186 -12.66 -16.52 -8.92
C PHE A 186 -13.66 -15.88 -9.89
N LYS A 187 -14.49 -14.99 -9.38
CA LYS A 187 -15.42 -14.23 -10.22
C LYS A 187 -14.68 -13.37 -11.23
N ASN A 188 -13.65 -12.67 -10.78
CA ASN A 188 -12.80 -11.85 -11.65
C ASN A 188 -11.43 -11.63 -11.02
N ILE A 189 -10.39 -11.74 -11.84
CA ILE A 189 -9.02 -11.47 -11.48
C ILE A 189 -8.47 -10.37 -12.38
N ASN A 190 -8.17 -9.23 -11.82
CA ASN A 190 -7.57 -8.12 -12.56
C ASN A 190 -6.71 -7.25 -11.64
N SER A 191 -5.65 -6.68 -12.20
CA SER A 191 -4.81 -5.70 -11.51
C SER A 191 -5.20 -4.28 -11.94
N TYR A 192 -5.17 -3.35 -10.98
CA TYR A 192 -5.35 -1.93 -11.27
C TYR A 192 -4.06 -1.26 -11.75
N GLY A 193 -2.90 -1.91 -11.57
CA GLY A 193 -1.62 -1.26 -11.76
C GLY A 193 -1.24 -0.29 -10.63
N SER A 194 -2.01 -0.28 -9.56
CA SER A 194 -1.79 0.47 -8.33
C SER A 194 -2.33 -0.36 -7.17
N ILE A 195 -1.44 -0.92 -6.37
CA ILE A 195 -1.86 -1.74 -5.23
C ILE A 195 -2.57 -0.91 -4.16
N GLY A 196 -2.18 0.35 -4.01
CA GLY A 196 -2.86 1.27 -3.09
C GLY A 196 -4.33 1.47 -3.45
N CYS A 197 -4.64 1.61 -4.74
CA CYS A 197 -6.03 1.69 -5.21
C CYS A 197 -6.77 0.36 -5.00
N GLU A 198 -6.09 -0.78 -5.11
CA GLU A 198 -6.69 -2.08 -4.82
C GLU A 198 -7.01 -2.23 -3.33
N TYR A 199 -6.08 -1.89 -2.43
CA TYR A 199 -6.33 -1.89 -0.98
C TYR A 199 -7.52 -0.99 -0.60
N PHE A 200 -7.57 0.18 -1.21
CA PHE A 200 -8.66 1.13 -1.01
C PHE A 200 -10.02 0.49 -1.34
N ASP A 201 -10.09 -0.18 -2.47
CA ASP A 201 -11.32 -0.83 -2.94
C ASP A 201 -11.65 -2.13 -2.18
N ILE A 202 -10.67 -2.81 -1.60
CA ILE A 202 -10.94 -3.93 -0.67
C ILE A 202 -11.70 -3.41 0.55
N VAL A 203 -11.25 -2.31 1.12
CA VAL A 203 -11.92 -1.69 2.28
C VAL A 203 -13.34 -1.24 1.93
N LEU A 204 -13.56 -0.73 0.72
CA LEU A 204 -14.89 -0.29 0.27
C LEU A 204 -15.80 -1.44 -0.18
N GLY A 205 -15.31 -2.68 -0.19
CA GLY A 205 -16.09 -3.84 -0.61
C GLY A 205 -16.27 -3.99 -2.12
N ILE A 206 -15.56 -3.19 -2.92
CA ILE A 206 -15.57 -3.28 -4.40
C ILE A 206 -14.74 -4.47 -4.86
N ARG A 207 -13.68 -4.79 -4.13
CA ARG A 207 -12.82 -5.97 -4.32
C ARG A 207 -12.75 -6.74 -3.01
N ASN A 208 -12.21 -7.95 -3.06
CA ASN A 208 -12.21 -8.84 -1.90
C ASN A 208 -10.81 -9.26 -1.44
N PHE A 209 -9.82 -9.28 -2.33
CA PHE A 209 -8.50 -9.77 -1.95
C PHE A 209 -7.40 -9.30 -2.90
N ALA A 210 -6.16 -9.46 -2.43
CA ALA A 210 -4.95 -9.42 -3.24
C ALA A 210 -4.00 -10.53 -2.77
N LEU A 211 -3.43 -11.27 -3.72
CA LEU A 211 -2.39 -12.26 -3.48
C LEU A 211 -1.09 -11.71 -4.07
N LEU A 212 -0.08 -11.56 -3.24
CA LEU A 212 1.09 -10.73 -3.51
C LEU A 212 2.38 -11.53 -3.36
N SER A 213 3.40 -11.15 -4.12
CA SER A 213 4.69 -11.86 -4.16
C SER A 213 5.91 -10.96 -3.89
N ARG A 214 5.84 -9.66 -4.22
CA ARG A 214 6.91 -8.70 -3.95
C ARG A 214 6.43 -7.71 -2.89
N LEU A 215 7.10 -7.71 -1.73
CA LEU A 215 6.59 -7.02 -0.54
C LEU A 215 7.47 -5.84 -0.13
N TYR A 216 7.68 -4.89 -1.02
CA TYR A 216 8.32 -3.63 -0.62
C TYR A 216 7.45 -2.90 0.42
N PRO A 217 8.06 -2.38 1.50
CA PRO A 217 7.31 -1.79 2.60
C PRO A 217 6.38 -0.63 2.20
N TRP A 218 6.84 0.25 1.31
CA TRP A 218 6.05 1.39 0.86
C TRP A 218 4.82 1.00 0.05
N ASP A 219 4.84 -0.17 -0.61
CA ASP A 219 3.69 -0.69 -1.36
C ASP A 219 2.64 -1.32 -0.44
N HIS A 220 3.05 -1.88 0.68
CA HIS A 220 2.19 -2.80 1.43
C HIS A 220 1.87 -2.40 2.86
N ILE A 221 2.80 -1.77 3.62
CA ILE A 221 2.49 -1.39 5.01
C ILE A 221 1.20 -0.58 5.10
N PRO A 222 1.03 0.50 4.29
CA PRO A 222 -0.18 1.33 4.42
C PRO A 222 -1.46 0.55 4.15
N GLY A 223 -1.50 -0.20 3.07
CA GLY A 223 -2.71 -0.93 2.66
C GLY A 223 -3.05 -2.10 3.54
N VAL A 224 -2.06 -2.88 3.96
CA VAL A 224 -2.26 -4.01 4.87
C VAL A 224 -2.89 -3.53 6.17
N PHE A 225 -2.34 -2.46 6.75
CA PHE A 225 -2.86 -1.92 8.00
C PHE A 225 -4.28 -1.37 7.85
N ILE A 226 -4.56 -0.67 6.76
CA ILE A 226 -5.90 -0.15 6.47
C ILE A 226 -6.93 -1.28 6.37
N VAL A 227 -6.61 -2.36 5.66
CA VAL A 227 -7.50 -3.53 5.56
C VAL A 227 -7.66 -4.21 6.91
N ARG A 228 -6.57 -4.41 7.65
CA ARG A 228 -6.59 -5.04 8.98
C ARG A 228 -7.47 -4.26 9.95
N GLN A 229 -7.30 -2.96 10.02
CA GLN A 229 -8.05 -2.10 10.94
C GLN A 229 -9.52 -1.94 10.54
N ALA A 230 -9.85 -2.22 9.29
CA ALA A 230 -11.25 -2.29 8.83
C ALA A 230 -11.93 -3.62 9.19
N GLY A 231 -11.22 -4.55 9.81
CA GLY A 231 -11.75 -5.89 10.14
C GLY A 231 -11.45 -6.95 9.09
N GLY A 232 -10.62 -6.63 8.08
CA GLY A 232 -10.12 -7.60 7.11
C GLY A 232 -8.99 -8.46 7.68
N HIS A 233 -8.31 -9.17 6.81
CA HIS A 233 -7.31 -10.15 7.21
C HIS A 233 -6.08 -10.11 6.32
N ASP A 234 -4.92 -10.33 6.92
CA ASP A 234 -3.65 -10.48 6.21
C ASP A 234 -2.86 -11.65 6.80
N CYS A 235 -2.24 -12.41 5.94
CA CYS A 235 -1.31 -13.46 6.37
C CYS A 235 -0.35 -13.87 5.25
N HIS A 236 0.81 -14.33 5.69
CA HIS A 236 1.72 -15.09 4.82
C HIS A 236 1.19 -16.50 4.58
N PHE A 237 1.84 -17.26 3.71
CA PHE A 237 1.42 -18.64 3.40
C PHE A 237 1.52 -19.58 4.62
N ASP A 238 2.37 -19.26 5.59
CA ASP A 238 2.44 -19.96 6.88
C ASP A 238 1.32 -19.56 7.87
N LYS A 239 0.39 -18.71 7.44
CA LYS A 239 -0.75 -18.18 8.20
C LYS A 239 -0.37 -17.18 9.30
N LEU A 240 0.88 -16.73 9.36
CA LEU A 240 1.31 -15.68 10.28
C LEU A 240 0.97 -14.29 9.71
N GLU A 241 0.68 -13.36 10.61
CA GLU A 241 0.38 -11.96 10.26
C GLU A 241 1.57 -11.31 9.55
N TYR A 242 1.28 -10.39 8.62
CA TYR A 242 2.29 -9.64 7.89
C TYR A 242 3.25 -8.89 8.82
N LYS A 243 4.55 -9.11 8.62
CA LYS A 243 5.64 -8.49 9.37
C LYS A 243 6.52 -7.69 8.41
N PHE A 244 6.32 -6.37 8.39
CA PHE A 244 7.01 -5.49 7.45
C PHE A 244 8.53 -5.43 7.63
N TYR A 245 9.02 -5.79 8.81
CA TYR A 245 10.44 -5.77 9.17
C TYR A 245 11.16 -7.09 8.85
N GLU A 246 10.47 -8.07 8.31
CA GLU A 246 11.04 -9.33 7.85
C GLU A 246 11.00 -9.41 6.32
N ASN A 247 11.97 -10.13 5.75
CA ASN A 247 11.96 -10.38 4.31
C ASN A 247 11.03 -11.55 4.00
N SER A 248 9.91 -11.28 3.38
CA SER A 248 8.94 -12.28 2.94
C SER A 248 8.56 -12.07 1.49
N LYS A 249 8.18 -13.15 0.81
CA LYS A 249 7.87 -13.16 -0.63
C LYS A 249 6.42 -13.52 -0.94
N ASN A 250 5.57 -13.64 0.06
CA ASN A 250 4.17 -13.99 -0.16
C ASN A 250 3.27 -13.31 0.85
N LEU A 251 2.06 -12.96 0.41
CA LEU A 251 1.06 -12.34 1.27
C LEU A 251 -0.32 -12.50 0.66
N VAL A 252 -1.30 -12.84 1.48
CA VAL A 252 -2.71 -12.74 1.15
C VAL A 252 -3.32 -11.64 2.00
N VAL A 253 -3.99 -10.68 1.37
CA VAL A 253 -4.77 -9.64 2.06
C VAL A 253 -6.20 -9.76 1.56
N SER A 254 -7.16 -9.87 2.45
CA SER A 254 -8.54 -10.09 2.06
C SER A 254 -9.55 -9.46 3.02
N SER A 255 -10.80 -9.45 2.60
CA SER A 255 -11.92 -8.94 3.39
C SER A 255 -12.25 -9.81 4.61
N SER A 256 -11.78 -11.07 4.67
CA SER A 256 -12.04 -11.97 5.79
C SER A 256 -10.98 -13.05 5.95
N LYS A 257 -10.83 -13.54 7.18
CA LYS A 257 -9.95 -14.68 7.47
C LYS A 257 -10.36 -15.94 6.70
N ASN A 258 -11.66 -16.20 6.58
CA ASN A 258 -12.15 -17.35 5.83
C ASN A 258 -11.72 -17.28 4.37
N LEU A 259 -11.85 -16.14 3.72
CA LEU A 259 -11.43 -15.99 2.32
C LEU A 259 -9.93 -16.20 2.16
N SER A 260 -9.12 -15.65 3.06
CA SER A 260 -7.67 -15.87 3.04
C SER A 260 -7.33 -17.36 3.13
N TYR A 261 -7.96 -18.07 4.04
CA TYR A 261 -7.69 -19.51 4.23
C TYR A 261 -8.21 -20.37 3.09
N GLU A 262 -9.35 -20.03 2.51
CA GLU A 262 -9.84 -20.70 1.29
C GLU A 262 -8.89 -20.51 0.12
N ILE A 263 -8.31 -19.30 -0.04
CA ILE A 263 -7.30 -19.03 -1.06
C ILE A 263 -6.04 -19.88 -0.81
N LEU A 264 -5.56 -19.92 0.44
CA LEU A 264 -4.40 -20.75 0.79
C LEU A 264 -4.64 -22.23 0.50
N ASN A 265 -5.82 -22.77 0.85
CA ASN A 265 -6.18 -24.14 0.53
C ASN A 265 -6.19 -24.41 -0.98
N LEU A 266 -6.69 -23.45 -1.76
CA LEU A 266 -6.75 -23.56 -3.20
C LEU A 266 -5.36 -23.66 -3.85
N ILE A 267 -4.37 -22.97 -3.29
CA ILE A 267 -2.99 -23.03 -3.75
C ILE A 267 -2.16 -24.15 -3.07
N GLY A 268 -2.77 -24.89 -2.14
CA GLY A 268 -2.14 -26.04 -1.47
C GLY A 268 -1.19 -25.67 -0.34
N GLU A 269 -1.47 -24.56 0.35
CA GLU A 269 -0.70 -24.10 1.50
C GLU A 269 -1.46 -24.28 2.84
#